data_e843596d516c00526cdaf748cb888635
#
_entry.id   e843596d516c00526cdaf748cb888635
#
_cell.length_a   1.000
_cell.length_b   1.000
_cell.length_c   1.000
_cell.angle_alpha   90.00
_cell.angle_beta   90.00
_cell.angle_gamma   90.00
#
_symmetry.space_group_name_H-M   'P 1'
#
loop_
_entity.id
_entity.type
_entity.pdbx_description
1 polymer ?
#
loop_
_entity_poly.entity_id
_entity_poly.type
_entity_poly.pdbx_seq_one_letter_code
_entity_poly.pdbx_strand_id
1 'polypeptide(L)'
;QVQLVQSGAEVKKPGASVKVSCKASGYTFGAYYMHWVRQAPGQGLEWMGWINPNSGFTRYAQKFQGRVTMTRDTSISTAYMELSRLRSDDTAVYYCARGKRSSGWYEGYGMDVWGQGTTVTVSS
;
A
#
# COMPACT_ATOMS: atom_id res chain seq x y z
N GLN A 1 15.11 -13.95 -6.50
CA GLN A 1 14.10 -13.11 -7.13
C GLN A 1 13.35 -12.34 -6.07
N VAL A 2 13.50 -11.06 -6.10
CA VAL A 2 12.74 -10.17 -5.24
C VAL A 2 11.34 -10.02 -5.82
N GLN A 3 10.32 -10.26 -4.99
CA GLN A 3 8.93 -10.17 -5.43
C GLN A 3 8.06 -9.58 -4.36
N LEU A 4 7.06 -8.83 -4.81
CA LEU A 4 5.94 -8.38 -3.99
C LEU A 4 4.66 -8.89 -4.66
N VAL A 5 3.90 -9.71 -3.94
CA VAL A 5 2.69 -10.32 -4.49
C VAL A 5 1.50 -9.83 -3.67
N GLN A 6 0.55 -9.20 -4.35
CA GLN A 6 -0.61 -8.59 -3.72
C GLN A 6 -1.85 -9.47 -3.81
N SER A 7 -2.80 -9.20 -2.92
CA SER A 7 -4.09 -9.87 -2.92
C SER A 7 -4.92 -9.47 -4.14
N GLY A 8 -5.99 -10.21 -4.39
CA GLY A 8 -6.81 -10.08 -5.58
C GLY A 8 -7.75 -8.89 -5.59
N ALA A 9 -8.36 -8.67 -6.74
CA ALA A 9 -9.28 -7.56 -6.96
C ALA A 9 -10.47 -7.60 -5.99
N GLU A 10 -10.96 -6.41 -5.63
CA GLU A 10 -12.06 -6.25 -4.69
C GLU A 10 -13.11 -5.33 -5.28
N VAL A 11 -14.38 -5.65 -5.01
CA VAL A 11 -15.51 -4.75 -5.31
C VAL A 11 -16.17 -4.44 -3.99
N LYS A 12 -16.30 -3.16 -3.67
CA LYS A 12 -16.82 -2.70 -2.39
C LYS A 12 -17.92 -1.67 -2.61
N LYS A 13 -18.78 -1.51 -1.62
CA LYS A 13 -19.79 -0.47 -1.63
C LYS A 13 -19.28 0.78 -0.92
N PRO A 14 -19.80 1.96 -1.26
CA PRO A 14 -19.44 3.18 -0.52
C PRO A 14 -19.69 3.00 0.97
N GLY A 15 -18.76 3.52 1.77
CA GLY A 15 -18.81 3.40 3.23
C GLY A 15 -18.12 2.17 3.79
N ALA A 16 -17.84 1.16 2.96
CA ALA A 16 -17.15 -0.05 3.40
C ALA A 16 -15.66 0.20 3.58
N SER A 17 -14.94 -0.83 4.01
CA SER A 17 -13.48 -0.84 4.12
C SER A 17 -12.92 -1.92 3.22
N VAL A 18 -11.69 -1.71 2.76
CA VAL A 18 -10.95 -2.72 2.00
C VAL A 18 -9.59 -2.91 2.63
N LYS A 19 -9.09 -4.14 2.66
CA LYS A 19 -7.76 -4.46 3.16
C LYS A 19 -7.00 -5.21 2.09
N VAL A 20 -5.89 -4.63 1.66
CA VAL A 20 -5.04 -5.19 0.61
C VAL A 20 -3.78 -5.73 1.27
N SER A 21 -3.34 -6.91 0.88
CA SER A 21 -2.11 -7.51 1.38
C SER A 21 -1.01 -7.48 0.33
N CYS A 22 0.23 -7.52 0.81
CA CYS A 22 1.43 -7.48 -0.02
C CYS A 22 2.47 -8.38 0.62
N LYS A 23 2.69 -9.56 0.03
CA LYS A 23 3.65 -10.53 0.55
C LYS A 23 4.98 -10.34 -0.14
N ALA A 24 6.02 -10.11 0.67
CA ALA A 24 7.38 -9.93 0.18
C ALA A 24 8.16 -11.23 0.22
N SER A 25 9.02 -11.44 -0.78
CA SER A 25 9.92 -12.58 -0.81
C SER A 25 11.21 -12.20 -1.54
N GLY A 26 12.28 -12.96 -1.26
CA GLY A 26 13.56 -12.78 -1.94
C GLY A 26 14.47 -11.73 -1.34
N TYR A 27 14.09 -11.12 -0.22
CA TYR A 27 14.91 -10.14 0.47
C TYR A 27 14.53 -10.07 1.95
N THR A 28 15.33 -9.37 2.74
CA THR A 28 15.06 -9.19 4.17
C THR A 28 13.96 -8.15 4.33
N PHE A 29 12.77 -8.59 4.77
CA PHE A 29 11.57 -7.78 4.83
C PHE A 29 11.78 -6.46 5.60
N GLY A 30 12.50 -6.51 6.72
CA GLY A 30 12.73 -5.33 7.55
C GLY A 30 13.76 -4.36 7.00
N ALA A 31 14.45 -4.70 5.92
CA ALA A 31 15.53 -3.85 5.39
C ALA A 31 15.02 -2.69 4.54
N TYR A 32 13.76 -2.69 4.16
CA TYR A 32 13.16 -1.67 3.30
C TYR A 32 11.83 -1.22 3.88
N TYR A 33 11.50 0.05 3.68
CA TYR A 33 10.15 0.52 3.95
C TYR A 33 9.20 -0.05 2.91
N MET A 34 7.93 -0.21 3.29
CA MET A 34 6.89 -0.60 2.35
C MET A 34 6.00 0.61 2.12
N HIS A 35 5.99 1.09 0.88
CA HIS A 35 5.14 2.18 0.45
C HIS A 35 3.85 1.66 -0.15
N TRP A 36 2.81 2.45 -0.07
CA TRP A 36 1.54 2.20 -0.75
C TRP A 36 1.23 3.39 -1.64
N VAL A 37 0.90 3.10 -2.89
CA VAL A 37 0.65 4.10 -3.92
C VAL A 37 -0.58 3.63 -4.69
N ARG A 38 -1.43 4.57 -5.11
CA ARG A 38 -2.59 4.20 -5.92
C ARG A 38 -2.63 4.99 -7.20
N GLN A 39 -3.35 4.48 -8.18
CA GLN A 39 -3.59 5.17 -9.45
C GLN A 39 -5.04 5.03 -9.83
N ALA A 40 -5.79 6.13 -9.78
CA ALA A 40 -7.16 6.18 -10.24
C ALA A 40 -7.20 6.28 -11.77
N PRO A 41 -8.31 5.88 -12.42
CA PRO A 41 -8.39 5.91 -13.86
C PRO A 41 -8.12 7.32 -14.41
N GLY A 42 -7.20 7.42 -15.37
CA GLY A 42 -6.84 8.68 -16.00
C GLY A 42 -6.01 9.62 -15.15
N GLN A 43 -5.58 9.19 -13.96
CA GLN A 43 -4.83 10.02 -13.04
C GLN A 43 -3.40 9.52 -12.93
N GLY A 44 -2.52 10.34 -12.34
CA GLY A 44 -1.17 9.92 -12.01
C GLY A 44 -1.11 9.08 -10.75
N LEU A 45 0.09 8.61 -10.44
CA LEU A 45 0.33 7.89 -9.20
C LEU A 45 0.16 8.83 -8.00
N GLU A 46 -0.46 8.31 -6.94
CA GLU A 46 -0.70 9.07 -5.71
C GLU A 46 -0.14 8.30 -4.55
N TRP A 47 0.85 8.87 -3.87
CA TRP A 47 1.47 8.24 -2.70
C TRP A 47 0.52 8.30 -1.51
N MET A 48 0.35 7.17 -0.82
CA MET A 48 -0.56 7.05 0.32
C MET A 48 0.17 7.05 1.66
N GLY A 49 1.37 6.48 1.70
CA GLY A 49 2.14 6.40 2.92
C GLY A 49 3.14 5.26 2.89
N TRP A 50 3.86 5.09 4.01
CA TRP A 50 4.78 3.96 4.17
C TRP A 50 4.69 3.42 5.59
N ILE A 51 5.16 2.18 5.72
CA ILE A 51 5.35 1.53 7.02
C ILE A 51 6.79 1.03 7.10
N ASN A 52 7.39 1.20 8.29
CA ASN A 52 8.67 0.59 8.63
C ASN A 52 8.37 -0.81 9.17
N PRO A 53 8.77 -1.89 8.46
CA PRO A 53 8.38 -3.24 8.89
C PRO A 53 8.99 -3.66 10.22
N ASN A 54 10.13 -3.08 10.62
CA ASN A 54 10.76 -3.43 11.88
C ASN A 54 10.00 -2.85 13.08
N SER A 55 9.72 -1.55 13.02
CA SER A 55 9.12 -0.84 14.15
C SER A 55 7.60 -0.82 14.10
N GLY A 56 7.04 -0.94 12.90
CA GLY A 56 5.61 -0.72 12.70
C GLY A 56 5.25 0.75 12.57
N PHE A 57 6.22 1.66 12.64
CA PHE A 57 5.95 3.08 12.46
C PHE A 57 5.43 3.34 11.05
N THR A 58 4.49 4.28 10.97
CA THR A 58 3.86 4.64 9.70
C THR A 58 3.93 6.13 9.49
N ARG A 59 3.87 6.52 8.22
CA ARG A 59 3.66 7.90 7.81
C ARG A 59 2.63 7.89 6.71
N TYR A 60 1.56 8.65 6.91
CA TYR A 60 0.46 8.72 5.95
C TYR A 60 0.44 10.07 5.26
N ALA A 61 0.13 10.07 3.96
CA ALA A 61 -0.15 11.30 3.26
C ALA A 61 -1.35 11.98 3.92
N GLN A 62 -1.31 13.31 4.00
CA GLN A 62 -2.35 14.05 4.71
C GLN A 62 -3.75 13.75 4.20
N LYS A 63 -3.87 13.56 2.90
CA LYS A 63 -5.15 13.24 2.26
C LYS A 63 -5.82 11.99 2.83
N PHE A 64 -5.02 11.02 3.29
CA PHE A 64 -5.52 9.73 3.76
C PHE A 64 -5.53 9.58 5.27
N GLN A 65 -4.98 10.54 6.00
CA GLN A 65 -4.97 10.46 7.46
C GLN A 65 -6.38 10.32 8.00
N GLY A 66 -6.55 9.38 8.92
CA GLY A 66 -7.85 9.10 9.50
C GLY A 66 -8.67 8.08 8.74
N ARG A 67 -8.28 7.72 7.51
CA ARG A 67 -8.96 6.68 6.73
C ARG A 67 -8.08 5.49 6.41
N VAL A 68 -6.76 5.63 6.46
CA VAL A 68 -5.84 4.55 6.09
C VAL A 68 -5.14 4.02 7.33
N THR A 69 -4.92 2.71 7.36
CA THR A 69 -4.13 2.03 8.38
C THR A 69 -3.20 1.07 7.69
N MET A 70 -1.90 1.19 7.96
CA MET A 70 -0.90 0.28 7.44
C MET A 70 -0.36 -0.56 8.58
N THR A 71 -0.31 -1.87 8.35
CA THR A 71 0.18 -2.84 9.33
C THR A 71 1.09 -3.83 8.63
N ARG A 72 1.75 -4.69 9.41
CA ARG A 72 2.60 -5.75 8.87
C ARG A 72 2.60 -6.94 9.81
N ASP A 73 2.85 -8.12 9.23
CA ASP A 73 3.09 -9.34 9.96
C ASP A 73 4.47 -9.85 9.54
N THR A 74 5.46 -9.65 10.40
CA THR A 74 6.84 -10.00 10.09
C THR A 74 7.04 -11.50 9.95
N SER A 75 6.22 -12.30 10.62
CA SER A 75 6.36 -13.76 10.59
C SER A 75 6.09 -14.34 9.21
N ILE A 76 5.29 -13.63 8.39
CA ILE A 76 4.98 -14.05 7.02
C ILE A 76 5.40 -13.01 5.99
N SER A 77 6.21 -12.03 6.38
CA SER A 77 6.74 -10.97 5.50
C SER A 77 5.66 -10.31 4.68
N THR A 78 4.55 -9.95 5.33
CA THR A 78 3.39 -9.40 4.64
C THR A 78 3.05 -8.04 5.23
N ALA A 79 2.81 -7.09 4.34
CA ALA A 79 2.31 -5.76 4.68
C ALA A 79 0.85 -5.65 4.27
N TYR A 80 0.11 -4.82 4.99
CA TYR A 80 -1.33 -4.61 4.76
C TYR A 80 -1.62 -3.13 4.70
N MET A 81 -2.58 -2.79 3.85
CA MET A 81 -3.14 -1.43 3.78
C MET A 81 -4.64 -1.56 3.87
N GLU A 82 -5.24 -0.88 4.85
CA GLU A 82 -6.69 -0.83 5.00
C GLU A 82 -7.18 0.59 4.78
N LEU A 83 -8.13 0.76 3.88
CA LEU A 83 -8.75 2.05 3.59
C LEU A 83 -10.22 1.95 3.96
N SER A 84 -10.66 2.85 4.84
CA SER A 84 -12.03 2.84 5.36
C SER A 84 -12.85 3.97 4.75
N ARG A 85 -14.17 3.90 4.98
CA ARG A 85 -15.13 4.91 4.51
C ARG A 85 -14.94 5.19 3.03
N LEU A 86 -14.97 4.11 2.26
CA LEU A 86 -14.69 4.16 0.82
C LEU A 86 -15.72 5.02 0.08
N ARG A 87 -15.21 5.75 -0.91
CA ARG A 87 -16.01 6.58 -1.82
C ARG A 87 -15.73 6.13 -3.25
N SER A 88 -16.59 6.55 -4.16
CA SER A 88 -16.43 6.19 -5.57
C SER A 88 -15.07 6.64 -6.13
N ASP A 89 -14.54 7.77 -5.65
CA ASP A 89 -13.25 8.28 -6.12
C ASP A 89 -12.06 7.52 -5.50
N ASP A 90 -12.30 6.52 -4.66
CA ASP A 90 -11.27 5.58 -4.22
C ASP A 90 -11.08 4.42 -5.19
N THR A 91 -11.91 4.33 -6.23
CA THR A 91 -11.71 3.34 -7.30
C THR A 91 -10.36 3.57 -7.95
N ALA A 92 -9.48 2.59 -7.86
CA ALA A 92 -8.10 2.72 -8.32
C ALA A 92 -7.41 1.37 -8.29
N VAL A 93 -6.22 1.33 -8.87
CA VAL A 93 -5.27 0.22 -8.67
C VAL A 93 -4.35 0.62 -7.53
N TYR A 94 -4.22 -0.24 -6.52
CA TYR A 94 -3.40 0.00 -5.35
C TYR A 94 -2.15 -0.85 -5.44
N TYR A 95 -0.98 -0.22 -5.25
CA TYR A 95 0.32 -0.88 -5.37
C TYR A 95 1.06 -0.79 -4.05
N CYS A 96 1.75 -1.86 -3.66
CA CYS A 96 2.82 -1.79 -2.68
C CYS A 96 4.14 -1.69 -3.43
N ALA A 97 5.12 -1.02 -2.81
CA ALA A 97 6.44 -0.88 -3.41
C ALA A 97 7.47 -0.74 -2.30
N ARG A 98 8.59 -1.45 -2.42
CA ARG A 98 9.64 -1.31 -1.42
C ARG A 98 10.50 -0.10 -1.71
N GLY A 99 10.92 0.61 -0.66
CA GLY A 99 11.79 1.75 -0.77
C GLY A 99 12.92 1.65 0.23
N LYS A 100 14.10 2.15 -0.12
CA LYS A 100 15.26 2.13 0.77
C LYS A 100 14.94 2.95 2.02
N ARG A 101 15.37 2.47 3.18
CA ARG A 101 15.11 3.14 4.45
C ARG A 101 15.67 4.56 4.47
N SER A 102 16.80 4.77 3.80
CA SER A 102 17.42 6.09 3.72
C SER A 102 16.58 7.10 2.95
N SER A 103 15.65 6.64 2.11
CA SER A 103 14.77 7.50 1.33
C SER A 103 13.29 7.33 1.72
N GLY A 104 13.01 6.58 2.78
CA GLY A 104 11.64 6.26 3.16
C GLY A 104 10.79 7.44 3.58
N TRP A 105 11.42 8.55 3.99
CA TRP A 105 10.69 9.75 4.36
C TRP A 105 10.39 10.66 3.17
N TYR A 106 10.91 10.33 1.98
CA TYR A 106 10.57 11.04 0.74
C TYR A 106 9.41 10.32 0.08
N GLU A 107 8.32 11.01 -0.09
CA GLU A 107 7.09 10.46 -0.65
C GLU A 107 7.32 10.02 -2.09
N GLY A 108 7.08 8.72 -2.37
CA GLY A 108 7.20 8.19 -3.71
C GLY A 108 8.62 8.12 -4.26
N TYR A 109 9.62 8.20 -3.41
CA TYR A 109 11.01 8.28 -3.83
C TYR A 109 11.76 7.00 -3.51
N GLY A 110 12.63 6.56 -4.42
CA GLY A 110 13.53 5.43 -4.17
C GLY A 110 12.87 4.06 -4.17
N MET A 111 11.69 3.93 -4.75
CA MET A 111 11.01 2.64 -4.86
C MET A 111 11.54 1.88 -6.07
N ASP A 112 12.02 0.66 -5.85
CA ASP A 112 12.69 -0.12 -6.89
C ASP A 112 11.97 -1.41 -7.27
N VAL A 113 11.12 -1.93 -6.40
CA VAL A 113 10.34 -3.14 -6.69
C VAL A 113 8.88 -2.88 -6.32
N TRP A 114 7.98 -3.22 -7.22
CA TRP A 114 6.55 -2.96 -7.10
C TRP A 114 5.77 -4.25 -7.11
N GLY A 115 4.68 -4.28 -6.36
CA GLY A 115 3.68 -5.33 -6.49
C GLY A 115 2.95 -5.22 -7.83
N GLN A 116 2.18 -6.24 -8.16
CA GLN A 116 1.47 -6.28 -9.44
C GLN A 116 0.24 -5.37 -9.49
N GLY A 117 -0.18 -4.86 -8.34
CA GLY A 117 -1.36 -4.03 -8.24
C GLY A 117 -2.60 -4.80 -7.83
N THR A 118 -3.47 -4.14 -7.10
CA THR A 118 -4.78 -4.66 -6.68
C THR A 118 -5.84 -3.67 -7.10
N THR A 119 -6.75 -4.09 -7.98
CA THR A 119 -7.85 -3.24 -8.41
C THR A 119 -8.93 -3.24 -7.34
N VAL A 120 -9.30 -2.05 -6.88
CA VAL A 120 -10.42 -1.86 -5.97
C VAL A 120 -11.45 -1.00 -6.67
N THR A 121 -12.66 -1.52 -6.80
CA THR A 121 -13.77 -0.81 -7.41
C THR A 121 -14.79 -0.52 -6.33
N VAL A 122 -15.17 0.75 -6.20
CA VAL A 122 -16.20 1.18 -5.25
C VAL A 122 -17.43 1.57 -6.05
N SER A 123 -18.51 0.79 -5.88
CA SER A 123 -19.69 0.92 -6.70
C SER A 123 -20.93 0.73 -5.85
N SER A 124 -21.90 1.62 -5.99
CA SER A 124 -23.17 1.53 -5.27
C SER A 124 -24.16 0.53 -5.90
#